data_f52236739eca6a66010cbeb9c5b44ff3
#
_entry.id   f52236739eca6a66010cbeb9c5b44ff3
#
_cell.length_a   1.000
_cell.length_b   1.000
_cell.length_c   1.000
_cell.angle_alpha   90.00
_cell.angle_beta   90.00
_cell.angle_gamma   90.00
#
_symmetry.space_group_name_H-M   'P 1'
#
loop_
_entity.id
_entity.type
_entity.pdbx_description
1 polymer ?
#
loop_
_entity_poly.entity_id
_entity_poly.type
_entity_poly.pdbx_seq_one_letter_code
_entity_poly.pdbx_strand_id
1 'polypeptide(L)'
;MRTSDETRKAHASYALYDAGGRVEASGVADAAAGDEAFTVGSVALDWLDADGLRAADHAVTLDRWPSGRLVVSQLGRRFETFAAAVREARDRARVSGFLAHGLDDPLPFTGAVLEPAPVREARLLLYATHLTVVPKEDDPFQVPYGAVAELRPDAARHALALETAGGAIVLGHVARDTDAFHSALRTRRDAQAKRLADLTGETVFADGQGVARSALHRIDELLRAFAAPERAAGLAALLDPADPPEAVRFGFVELLDLDERLAPAARELPEHFASFLLVPVRGRVILEILAGPSAATYVFEGDIEEINRDLQALRFRRRPLALSGKEAELTPSNPYRLALRKLPALQRLRAAIRARLNHGSGWEAALAKALDGPVG
;
A
#
# COMPACT_ATOMS: atom_id res chain seq x y z
N MET A 1 9.66 -18.19 -9.20
CA MET A 1 9.46 -19.62 -9.57
C MET A 1 7.96 -19.87 -9.50
N ARG A 2 7.27 -20.07 -10.64
CA ARG A 2 5.84 -20.34 -10.63
C ARG A 2 5.65 -21.75 -10.06
N THR A 3 4.88 -21.90 -9.00
CA THR A 3 4.47 -23.18 -8.45
C THR A 3 3.76 -23.97 -9.56
N SER A 4 4.11 -25.22 -9.78
CA SER A 4 3.45 -26.06 -10.77
C SER A 4 1.99 -26.27 -10.39
N ASP A 5 1.08 -26.41 -11.36
CA ASP A 5 -0.37 -26.62 -11.12
C ASP A 5 -0.63 -27.83 -10.21
N GLU A 6 0.23 -28.84 -10.26
CA GLU A 6 0.14 -30.04 -9.42
C GLU A 6 0.37 -29.77 -7.92
N THR A 7 1.19 -28.78 -7.55
CA THR A 7 1.45 -28.47 -6.13
C THR A 7 0.31 -27.68 -5.49
N ARG A 8 -0.55 -27.09 -6.30
CA ARG A 8 -1.71 -26.29 -5.87
C ARG A 8 -2.96 -27.13 -5.63
N LYS A 9 -2.95 -28.43 -5.92
CA LYS A 9 -4.11 -29.32 -5.82
C LYS A 9 -3.83 -30.48 -4.88
N ALA A 10 -4.82 -30.88 -4.10
CA ALA A 10 -4.75 -32.05 -3.24
C ALA A 10 -6.14 -32.67 -3.06
N HIS A 11 -6.23 -34.00 -3.03
CA HIS A 11 -7.44 -34.69 -2.58
C HIS A 11 -7.46 -34.73 -1.04
N ALA A 12 -8.53 -34.23 -0.42
CA ALA A 12 -8.54 -33.93 1.01
C ALA A 12 -9.93 -34.08 1.63
N SER A 13 -9.99 -34.35 2.93
CA SER A 13 -11.19 -34.12 3.71
C SER A 13 -11.32 -32.65 4.10
N TYR A 14 -12.56 -32.14 4.07
CA TYR A 14 -12.81 -30.76 4.47
C TYR A 14 -14.00 -30.63 5.39
N ALA A 15 -14.00 -29.60 6.23
CA ALA A 15 -15.14 -29.16 7.02
C ALA A 15 -15.17 -27.62 7.09
N LEU A 16 -16.30 -27.03 6.70
CA LEU A 16 -16.61 -25.63 6.83
C LEU A 16 -17.47 -25.43 8.07
N TYR A 17 -17.06 -24.54 8.95
CA TYR A 17 -17.73 -24.21 10.20
C TYR A 17 -18.26 -22.79 10.18
N ASP A 18 -19.44 -22.58 10.77
CA ASP A 18 -19.97 -21.25 11.06
C ASP A 18 -19.28 -20.60 12.28
N ALA A 19 -19.76 -19.41 12.67
CA ALA A 19 -19.29 -18.67 13.85
C ALA A 19 -19.49 -19.44 15.17
N GLY A 20 -20.51 -20.27 15.25
CA GLY A 20 -20.84 -21.08 16.42
C GLY A 20 -20.10 -22.41 16.48
N GLY A 21 -19.27 -22.72 15.49
CA GLY A 21 -18.55 -23.98 15.37
C GLY A 21 -19.40 -25.15 14.84
N ARG A 22 -20.59 -24.89 14.28
CA ARG A 22 -21.41 -25.91 13.61
C ARG A 22 -20.92 -26.15 12.19
N VAL A 23 -20.95 -27.37 11.74
CA VAL A 23 -20.57 -27.75 10.38
C VAL A 23 -21.62 -27.27 9.39
N GLU A 24 -21.25 -26.37 8.48
CA GLU A 24 -22.08 -25.92 7.35
C GLU A 24 -21.95 -26.85 6.14
N ALA A 25 -20.73 -27.34 5.88
CA ALA A 25 -20.44 -28.28 4.82
C ALA A 25 -19.25 -29.17 5.19
N SER A 26 -19.24 -30.40 4.74
CA SER A 26 -18.10 -31.30 4.91
C SER A 26 -18.11 -32.41 3.85
N GLY A 27 -16.94 -33.01 3.62
CA GLY A 27 -16.81 -34.08 2.67
C GLY A 27 -15.35 -34.42 2.36
N VAL A 28 -15.19 -35.18 1.29
CA VAL A 28 -13.89 -35.50 0.69
C VAL A 28 -13.94 -35.05 -0.76
N ALA A 29 -13.03 -34.20 -1.17
CA ALA A 29 -12.99 -33.61 -2.50
C ALA A 29 -11.58 -33.09 -2.86
N ASP A 30 -11.43 -32.70 -4.11
CA ASP A 30 -10.23 -32.01 -4.55
C ASP A 30 -10.22 -30.57 -4.03
N ALA A 31 -9.14 -30.23 -3.34
CA ALA A 31 -8.85 -28.90 -2.86
C ALA A 31 -7.85 -28.20 -3.79
N ALA A 32 -8.04 -26.93 -4.05
CA ALA A 32 -7.13 -26.15 -4.90
C ALA A 32 -6.87 -24.74 -4.36
N ALA A 33 -5.60 -24.34 -4.36
CA ALA A 33 -5.17 -22.98 -4.09
C ALA A 33 -5.12 -22.18 -5.42
N GLY A 34 -6.27 -21.66 -5.85
CA GLY A 34 -6.39 -20.82 -7.05
C GLY A 34 -5.76 -19.45 -6.87
N ASP A 35 -5.77 -18.63 -7.91
CA ASP A 35 -5.20 -17.27 -7.84
C ASP A 35 -6.11 -16.30 -7.06
N GLU A 36 -7.43 -16.44 -7.19
CA GLU A 36 -8.41 -15.55 -6.52
C GLU A 36 -9.03 -16.18 -5.26
N ALA A 37 -9.15 -17.50 -5.24
CA ALA A 37 -9.85 -18.20 -4.16
C ALA A 37 -9.22 -19.56 -3.85
N PHE A 38 -9.45 -20.02 -2.63
CA PHE A 38 -9.32 -21.40 -2.25
C PHE A 38 -10.63 -22.14 -2.55
N THR A 39 -10.53 -23.30 -3.19
CA THR A 39 -11.71 -24.12 -3.48
C THR A 39 -11.56 -25.55 -2.95
N VAL A 40 -12.66 -26.13 -2.44
CA VAL A 40 -12.72 -27.55 -2.09
C VAL A 40 -14.16 -28.03 -2.19
N GLY A 41 -14.41 -29.02 -3.03
CA GLY A 41 -15.78 -29.49 -3.31
C GLY A 41 -16.66 -28.34 -3.85
N SER A 42 -17.76 -28.04 -3.16
CA SER A 42 -18.65 -26.91 -3.47
C SER A 42 -18.29 -25.62 -2.74
N VAL A 43 -17.28 -25.62 -1.88
CA VAL A 43 -16.86 -24.46 -1.09
C VAL A 43 -15.83 -23.67 -1.87
N ALA A 44 -16.07 -22.37 -2.00
CA ALA A 44 -15.08 -21.39 -2.49
C ALA A 44 -14.89 -20.30 -1.43
N LEU A 45 -13.64 -20.07 -1.04
CA LEU A 45 -13.25 -19.00 -0.11
C LEU A 45 -12.32 -18.04 -0.82
N ASP A 46 -12.79 -16.82 -1.08
CA ASP A 46 -11.95 -15.75 -1.63
C ASP A 46 -10.80 -15.43 -0.68
N TRP A 47 -9.60 -15.24 -1.24
CA TRP A 47 -8.41 -14.95 -0.42
C TRP A 47 -8.52 -13.66 0.37
N LEU A 48 -9.26 -12.66 -0.13
CA LEU A 48 -9.49 -11.40 0.59
C LEU A 48 -10.42 -11.57 1.81
N ASP A 49 -11.10 -12.71 1.92
CA ASP A 49 -11.94 -13.09 3.05
C ASP A 49 -11.28 -14.16 3.94
N ALA A 50 -10.08 -14.64 3.58
CA ALA A 50 -9.27 -15.53 4.39
C ALA A 50 -8.42 -14.75 5.40
N ASP A 51 -8.99 -14.45 6.57
CA ASP A 51 -8.37 -13.63 7.61
C ASP A 51 -7.16 -14.29 8.28
N GLY A 52 -7.25 -15.58 8.58
CA GLY A 52 -6.19 -16.37 9.20
C GLY A 52 -5.79 -17.58 8.36
N LEU A 53 -4.54 -18.01 8.50
CA LEU A 53 -4.03 -19.26 7.94
C LEU A 53 -3.16 -19.96 8.97
N ARG A 54 -3.51 -21.19 9.30
CA ARG A 54 -2.73 -22.07 10.15
C ARG A 54 -2.50 -23.40 9.45
N ALA A 55 -1.26 -23.83 9.38
CA ALA A 55 -0.91 -25.14 8.84
C ALA A 55 -0.15 -25.92 9.94
N ALA A 56 -0.83 -26.88 10.53
CA ALA A 56 -0.32 -27.72 11.61
C ALA A 56 -1.06 -29.05 11.62
N ASP A 57 -0.47 -30.07 12.22
CA ASP A 57 -1.11 -31.37 12.45
C ASP A 57 -1.71 -32.01 11.17
N HIS A 58 -0.97 -31.87 10.04
CA HIS A 58 -1.41 -32.31 8.72
C HIS A 58 -2.75 -31.72 8.24
N ALA A 59 -3.13 -30.54 8.79
CA ALA A 59 -4.30 -29.80 8.38
C ALA A 59 -3.96 -28.36 8.03
N VAL A 60 -4.71 -27.79 7.09
CA VAL A 60 -4.72 -26.36 6.74
C VAL A 60 -6.04 -25.79 7.23
N THR A 61 -5.96 -24.78 8.09
CA THR A 61 -7.13 -24.04 8.59
C THR A 61 -7.10 -22.63 8.04
N LEU A 62 -8.18 -22.20 7.42
CA LEU A 62 -8.42 -20.85 6.92
C LEU A 62 -9.57 -20.24 7.75
N ASP A 63 -9.26 -19.17 8.51
CA ASP A 63 -10.30 -18.41 9.19
C ASP A 63 -11.01 -17.51 8.18
N ARG A 64 -12.34 -17.51 8.19
CA ARG A 64 -13.21 -16.83 7.22
C ARG A 64 -13.81 -15.56 7.81
N TRP A 65 -13.70 -14.46 7.09
CA TRP A 65 -14.46 -13.24 7.40
C TRP A 65 -15.93 -13.38 6.89
N PRO A 66 -16.95 -12.85 7.59
CA PRO A 66 -16.87 -12.17 8.89
C PRO A 66 -16.73 -13.13 10.06
N SER A 67 -16.90 -14.41 9.85
CA SER A 67 -16.80 -15.44 10.90
C SER A 67 -16.76 -16.84 10.30
N GLY A 68 -16.30 -17.80 11.09
CA GLY A 68 -16.21 -19.21 10.69
C GLY A 68 -14.81 -19.59 10.24
N ARG A 69 -14.66 -20.87 9.87
CA ARG A 69 -13.37 -21.42 9.41
C ARG A 69 -13.56 -22.59 8.47
N LEU A 70 -12.62 -22.72 7.55
CA LEU A 70 -12.50 -23.90 6.69
C LEU A 70 -11.28 -24.71 7.15
N VAL A 71 -11.49 -26.00 7.45
CA VAL A 71 -10.42 -26.93 7.81
C VAL A 71 -10.28 -27.95 6.68
N VAL A 72 -9.06 -28.13 6.20
CA VAL A 72 -8.71 -29.11 5.16
C VAL A 72 -7.65 -30.05 5.73
N SER A 73 -7.92 -31.32 5.73
CA SER A 73 -7.11 -32.35 6.39
C SER A 73 -6.91 -33.59 5.51
N GLN A 74 -6.21 -34.60 6.03
CA GLN A 74 -5.87 -35.82 5.31
C GLN A 74 -5.04 -35.60 4.03
N LEU A 75 -4.21 -34.56 4.01
CA LEU A 75 -3.35 -34.19 2.89
C LEU A 75 -2.17 -35.15 2.66
N GLY A 76 -1.92 -36.06 3.62
CA GLY A 76 -0.87 -37.06 3.54
C GLY A 76 0.52 -36.47 3.22
N ARG A 77 1.23 -37.08 2.29
CA ARG A 77 2.57 -36.63 1.87
C ARG A 77 2.58 -35.28 1.16
N ARG A 78 1.43 -34.77 0.72
CA ARG A 78 1.29 -33.47 0.04
C ARG A 78 1.16 -32.30 1.00
N PHE A 79 1.01 -32.54 2.30
CA PHE A 79 0.73 -31.51 3.29
C PHE A 79 1.67 -30.30 3.18
N GLU A 80 2.99 -30.52 3.25
CA GLU A 80 3.94 -29.42 3.25
C GLU A 80 3.91 -28.58 1.94
N THR A 81 3.89 -29.28 0.79
CA THR A 81 3.87 -28.62 -0.52
C THR A 81 2.56 -27.90 -0.77
N PHE A 82 1.45 -28.49 -0.38
CA PHE A 82 0.14 -27.89 -0.51
C PHE A 82 -0.05 -26.69 0.44
N ALA A 83 0.34 -26.83 1.71
CA ALA A 83 0.31 -25.74 2.68
C ALA A 83 1.18 -24.55 2.24
N ALA A 84 2.34 -24.81 1.66
CA ALA A 84 3.18 -23.76 1.07
C ALA A 84 2.50 -23.05 -0.11
N ALA A 85 1.83 -23.79 -1.00
CA ALA A 85 1.10 -23.23 -2.12
C ALA A 85 -0.11 -22.39 -1.67
N VAL A 86 -0.85 -22.87 -0.66
CA VAL A 86 -1.96 -22.12 -0.03
C VAL A 86 -1.46 -20.82 0.58
N ARG A 87 -0.35 -20.85 1.30
CA ARG A 87 0.25 -19.66 1.89
C ARG A 87 0.68 -18.67 0.82
N GLU A 88 1.37 -19.15 -0.23
CA GLU A 88 1.82 -18.29 -1.33
C GLU A 88 0.66 -17.61 -2.05
N ALA A 89 -0.42 -18.34 -2.35
CA ALA A 89 -1.60 -17.77 -3.01
C ALA A 89 -2.29 -16.72 -2.13
N ARG A 90 -2.49 -17.01 -0.84
CA ARG A 90 -3.04 -16.06 0.13
C ARG A 90 -2.17 -14.82 0.29
N ASP A 91 -0.85 -14.99 0.41
CA ASP A 91 0.08 -13.86 0.58
C ASP A 91 0.03 -12.92 -0.62
N ARG A 92 -0.02 -13.45 -1.85
CA ARG A 92 -0.18 -12.63 -3.07
C ARG A 92 -1.47 -11.81 -3.03
N ALA A 93 -2.59 -12.46 -2.72
CA ALA A 93 -3.88 -11.78 -2.64
C ALA A 93 -3.89 -10.72 -1.54
N ARG A 94 -3.28 -11.00 -0.37
CA ARG A 94 -3.17 -10.02 0.72
C ARG A 94 -2.28 -8.85 0.34
N VAL A 95 -1.13 -9.08 -0.28
CA VAL A 95 -0.26 -7.98 -0.77
C VAL A 95 -1.05 -7.06 -1.70
N SER A 96 -1.86 -7.62 -2.61
CA SER A 96 -2.75 -6.82 -3.46
C SER A 96 -3.87 -6.15 -2.65
N GLY A 97 -4.56 -6.89 -1.79
CA GLY A 97 -5.68 -6.40 -0.98
C GLY A 97 -5.31 -5.31 0.03
N PHE A 98 -4.06 -5.32 0.52
CA PHE A 98 -3.49 -4.25 1.37
C PHE A 98 -2.83 -3.13 0.56
N LEU A 99 -2.97 -3.13 -0.76
CA LEU A 99 -2.39 -2.15 -1.67
C LEU A 99 -0.85 -2.08 -1.60
N ALA A 100 -0.22 -3.16 -1.19
CA ALA A 100 1.22 -3.23 -0.94
C ALA A 100 2.02 -3.85 -2.10
N HIS A 101 1.39 -4.12 -3.24
CA HIS A 101 2.06 -4.59 -4.46
C HIS A 101 2.68 -3.44 -5.25
N GLY A 102 3.77 -3.70 -5.95
CA GLY A 102 4.37 -2.80 -6.93
C GLY A 102 3.90 -3.09 -8.35
N LEU A 103 4.49 -2.37 -9.30
CA LEU A 103 4.21 -2.50 -10.74
C LEU A 103 5.11 -3.52 -11.42
N ASP A 104 6.27 -3.74 -10.84
CA ASP A 104 7.30 -4.67 -11.28
C ASP A 104 7.23 -5.98 -10.49
N ASP A 105 7.87 -7.00 -11.03
CA ASP A 105 8.09 -8.23 -10.27
C ASP A 105 9.08 -7.95 -9.13
N PRO A 106 8.73 -8.29 -7.89
CA PRO A 106 9.62 -8.03 -6.76
C PRO A 106 10.80 -9.00 -6.74
N LEU A 107 11.93 -8.52 -6.23
CA LEU A 107 13.02 -9.38 -5.82
C LEU A 107 12.73 -9.94 -4.42
N PRO A 108 12.46 -11.27 -4.28
CA PRO A 108 12.04 -11.84 -3.01
C PRO A 108 13.22 -12.28 -2.15
N PHE A 109 13.08 -12.04 -0.85
CA PHE A 109 13.93 -12.59 0.19
C PHE A 109 13.09 -13.21 1.30
N THR A 110 13.68 -14.09 2.08
CA THR A 110 13.08 -14.59 3.32
C THR A 110 13.91 -14.09 4.49
N GLY A 111 13.25 -13.58 5.51
CA GLY A 111 13.90 -13.02 6.68
C GLY A 111 12.93 -12.84 7.84
N ALA A 112 13.19 -11.88 8.68
CA ALA A 112 12.32 -11.53 9.79
C ALA A 112 12.28 -10.02 10.04
N VAL A 113 11.17 -9.55 10.60
CA VAL A 113 11.08 -8.25 11.27
C VAL A 113 11.54 -8.47 12.70
N LEU A 114 12.64 -7.83 13.09
CA LEU A 114 13.20 -7.91 14.43
C LEU A 114 12.64 -6.80 15.34
N GLU A 115 12.35 -5.63 14.74
CA GLU A 115 11.75 -4.49 15.40
C GLU A 115 10.72 -3.84 14.45
N PRO A 116 9.57 -3.39 14.98
CA PRO A 116 9.18 -3.50 16.39
C PRO A 116 8.91 -4.94 16.83
N ALA A 117 9.15 -5.22 18.10
CA ALA A 117 8.90 -6.53 18.72
C ALA A 117 7.40 -6.89 18.67
N PRO A 118 7.04 -8.19 18.64
CA PRO A 118 7.92 -9.37 18.70
C PRO A 118 8.59 -9.68 17.34
N VAL A 119 9.64 -10.54 17.36
CA VAL A 119 10.27 -11.05 16.14
C VAL A 119 9.26 -11.85 15.31
N ARG A 120 9.16 -11.54 14.01
CA ARG A 120 8.21 -12.16 13.08
C ARG A 120 8.90 -12.62 11.81
N GLU A 121 8.84 -13.89 11.50
CA GLU A 121 9.24 -14.39 10.18
C GLU A 121 8.46 -13.67 9.09
N ALA A 122 9.14 -13.28 8.01
CA ALA A 122 8.53 -12.52 6.93
C ALA A 122 9.16 -12.84 5.57
N ARG A 123 8.38 -12.67 4.51
CA ARG A 123 8.89 -12.49 3.16
C ARG A 123 9.13 -11.00 2.94
N LEU A 124 10.26 -10.68 2.33
CA LEU A 124 10.70 -9.33 2.02
C LEU A 124 10.69 -9.18 0.50
N LEU A 125 9.80 -8.36 -0.02
CA LEU A 125 9.59 -8.21 -1.46
C LEU A 125 10.06 -6.81 -1.87
N LEU A 126 11.23 -6.73 -2.52
CA LEU A 126 11.77 -5.46 -2.99
C LEU A 126 11.19 -5.14 -4.37
N TYR A 127 10.32 -4.15 -4.44
CA TYR A 127 9.84 -3.54 -5.67
C TYR A 127 10.75 -2.38 -6.10
N ALA A 128 10.51 -1.77 -7.25
CA ALA A 128 11.29 -0.64 -7.73
C ALA A 128 11.20 0.60 -6.81
N THR A 129 10.06 0.80 -6.14
CA THR A 129 9.75 2.02 -5.38
C THR A 129 9.61 1.81 -3.87
N HIS A 130 9.51 0.57 -3.41
CA HIS A 130 9.28 0.25 -2.00
C HIS A 130 9.66 -1.18 -1.67
N LEU A 131 9.82 -1.43 -0.39
CA LEU A 131 9.86 -2.75 0.21
C LEU A 131 8.47 -3.10 0.72
N THR A 132 7.97 -4.28 0.36
CA THR A 132 6.80 -4.89 1.02
C THR A 132 7.27 -5.98 1.96
N VAL A 133 6.84 -5.89 3.19
CA VAL A 133 7.06 -6.90 4.23
C VAL A 133 5.79 -7.69 4.39
N VAL A 134 5.89 -9.01 4.25
CA VAL A 134 4.76 -9.95 4.39
C VAL A 134 5.06 -10.86 5.57
N PRO A 135 4.66 -10.47 6.80
CA PRO A 135 4.84 -11.30 7.98
C PRO A 135 3.99 -12.57 7.86
N LYS A 136 4.47 -13.66 8.45
CA LYS A 136 3.78 -14.96 8.38
C LYS A 136 2.39 -14.95 9.03
N GLU A 137 2.23 -14.22 10.10
CA GLU A 137 1.01 -14.20 10.93
C GLU A 137 0.29 -12.84 10.96
N ASP A 138 1.00 -11.75 10.62
CA ASP A 138 0.47 -10.38 10.63
C ASP A 138 0.12 -9.87 9.23
N ASP A 139 -0.52 -8.71 9.19
CA ASP A 139 -0.89 -8.06 7.94
C ASP A 139 0.33 -7.52 7.19
N PRO A 140 0.37 -7.62 5.84
CA PRO A 140 1.43 -7.03 5.04
C PRO A 140 1.48 -5.52 5.19
N PHE A 141 2.68 -4.97 5.19
CA PHE A 141 2.89 -3.53 5.15
C PHE A 141 3.99 -3.17 4.17
N GLN A 142 4.03 -1.92 3.76
CA GLN A 142 5.03 -1.40 2.83
C GLN A 142 5.87 -0.29 3.46
N VAL A 143 7.11 -0.20 3.00
CA VAL A 143 8.06 0.85 3.35
C VAL A 143 8.53 1.50 2.06
N PRO A 144 7.96 2.66 1.66
CA PRO A 144 8.45 3.41 0.51
C PRO A 144 9.92 3.78 0.70
N TYR A 145 10.74 3.65 -0.34
CA TYR A 145 12.17 3.99 -0.18
C TYR A 145 12.39 5.47 0.16
N GLY A 146 11.53 6.35 -0.32
CA GLY A 146 11.56 7.75 0.06
C GLY A 146 11.23 8.02 1.54
N ALA A 147 10.54 7.09 2.22
CA ALA A 147 10.27 7.19 3.66
C ALA A 147 11.47 6.76 4.52
N VAL A 148 12.52 6.20 3.91
CA VAL A 148 13.71 5.71 4.61
C VAL A 148 14.78 6.80 4.63
N ALA A 149 14.93 7.46 5.76
CA ALA A 149 15.94 8.49 5.97
C ALA A 149 17.36 7.90 5.89
N GLU A 150 17.56 6.78 6.57
CA GLU A 150 18.86 6.12 6.67
C GLU A 150 18.72 4.60 6.63
N LEU A 151 19.70 3.94 6.01
CA LEU A 151 19.92 2.50 6.07
C LEU A 151 21.13 2.23 6.95
N ARG A 152 20.90 1.73 8.15
CA ARG A 152 21.95 1.46 9.13
C ARG A 152 22.17 -0.04 9.33
N PRO A 153 23.31 -0.59 8.84
CA PRO A 153 23.66 -1.97 9.11
C PRO A 153 23.92 -2.23 10.60
N ASP A 154 23.37 -3.32 11.11
CA ASP A 154 23.68 -3.87 12.43
C ASP A 154 24.44 -5.19 12.23
N ALA A 155 25.77 -5.07 12.22
CA ALA A 155 26.64 -6.23 11.98
C ALA A 155 26.56 -7.29 13.08
N ALA A 156 26.28 -6.86 14.33
CA ALA A 156 26.20 -7.79 15.47
C ALA A 156 24.97 -8.70 15.38
N ARG A 157 23.89 -8.20 14.80
CA ARG A 157 22.62 -8.94 14.62
C ARG A 157 22.42 -9.46 13.20
N HIS A 158 23.37 -9.26 12.29
CA HIS A 158 23.20 -9.51 10.86
C HIS A 158 21.88 -8.93 10.32
N ALA A 159 21.63 -7.67 10.67
CA ALA A 159 20.38 -6.98 10.41
C ALA A 159 20.61 -5.63 9.72
N LEU A 160 19.51 -5.05 9.22
CA LEU A 160 19.47 -3.73 8.61
C LEU A 160 18.33 -2.95 9.26
N ALA A 161 18.65 -1.82 9.87
CA ALA A 161 17.67 -0.86 10.34
C ALA A 161 17.31 0.13 9.22
N LEU A 162 16.01 0.29 8.99
CA LEU A 162 15.41 1.29 8.12
C LEU A 162 14.87 2.39 9.04
N GLU A 163 15.57 3.50 9.12
CA GLU A 163 15.13 4.65 9.91
C GLU A 163 14.06 5.42 9.14
N THR A 164 12.89 5.57 9.75
CA THR A 164 11.74 6.29 9.18
C THR A 164 11.20 7.32 10.17
N ALA A 165 10.38 8.24 9.71
CA ALA A 165 9.69 9.19 10.62
C ALA A 165 8.77 8.47 11.63
N GLY A 166 8.30 7.25 11.32
CA GLY A 166 7.50 6.42 12.21
C GLY A 166 8.32 5.55 13.17
N GLY A 167 9.67 5.67 13.17
CA GLY A 167 10.60 4.86 13.94
C GLY A 167 11.39 3.88 13.07
N ALA A 168 12.28 3.14 13.71
CA ALA A 168 13.12 2.16 13.06
C ALA A 168 12.36 0.85 12.79
N ILE A 169 12.56 0.30 11.58
CA ILE A 169 12.16 -1.05 11.21
C ILE A 169 13.43 -1.86 11.04
N VAL A 170 13.65 -2.85 11.88
CA VAL A 170 14.85 -3.67 11.82
C VAL A 170 14.53 -5.01 11.15
N LEU A 171 15.20 -5.28 10.04
CA LEU A 171 15.05 -6.50 9.26
C LEU A 171 16.32 -7.35 9.38
N GLY A 172 16.15 -8.64 9.57
CA GLY A 172 17.28 -9.57 9.73
C GLY A 172 16.90 -11.00 9.40
N HIS A 173 17.76 -11.92 9.83
CA HIS A 173 17.59 -13.37 9.60
C HIS A 173 17.48 -13.74 8.11
N VAL A 174 18.11 -12.94 7.21
CA VAL A 174 18.13 -13.22 5.76
C VAL A 174 19.16 -14.31 5.41
N ALA A 175 19.87 -14.79 6.43
CA ALA A 175 20.85 -15.87 6.33
C ALA A 175 21.95 -15.57 5.28
N ARG A 176 22.23 -16.53 4.39
CA ARG A 176 23.26 -16.39 3.36
C ARG A 176 23.03 -15.25 2.38
N ASP A 177 21.81 -14.74 2.28
CA ASP A 177 21.42 -13.68 1.33
C ASP A 177 21.48 -12.27 1.95
N THR A 178 22.03 -12.12 3.17
CA THR A 178 22.10 -10.84 3.89
C THR A 178 22.76 -9.74 3.07
N ASP A 179 23.96 -9.99 2.52
CA ASP A 179 24.68 -8.99 1.73
C ASP A 179 23.97 -8.68 0.41
N ALA A 180 23.37 -9.69 -0.23
CA ALA A 180 22.58 -9.51 -1.43
C ALA A 180 21.33 -8.66 -1.16
N PHE A 181 20.64 -8.91 -0.05
CA PHE A 181 19.49 -8.12 0.38
C PHE A 181 19.88 -6.66 0.66
N HIS A 182 20.92 -6.42 1.46
CA HIS A 182 21.39 -5.07 1.78
C HIS A 182 21.80 -4.29 0.52
N SER A 183 22.54 -4.95 -0.38
CA SER A 183 22.97 -4.36 -1.65
C SER A 183 21.78 -4.03 -2.54
N ALA A 184 20.84 -4.96 -2.71
CA ALA A 184 19.67 -4.78 -3.55
C ALA A 184 18.76 -3.65 -3.03
N LEU A 185 18.52 -3.59 -1.71
CA LEU A 185 17.72 -2.54 -1.10
C LEU A 185 18.35 -1.16 -1.32
N ARG A 186 19.65 -1.02 -1.06
CA ARG A 186 20.40 0.20 -1.29
C ARG A 186 20.33 0.63 -2.75
N THR A 187 20.62 -0.29 -3.68
CA THR A 187 20.59 -0.01 -5.12
C THR A 187 19.22 0.50 -5.57
N ARG A 188 18.12 -0.12 -5.10
CA ARG A 188 16.77 0.30 -5.48
C ARG A 188 16.40 1.66 -4.89
N ARG A 189 16.75 1.91 -3.61
CA ARG A 189 16.56 3.22 -2.97
C ARG A 189 17.30 4.32 -3.72
N ASP A 190 18.57 4.11 -4.03
CA ASP A 190 19.42 5.09 -4.72
C ASP A 190 18.93 5.33 -6.16
N ALA A 191 18.48 4.28 -6.85
CA ALA A 191 17.87 4.40 -8.18
C ALA A 191 16.57 5.22 -8.15
N GLN A 192 15.73 5.03 -7.13
CA GLN A 192 14.53 5.85 -6.93
C GLN A 192 14.89 7.31 -6.66
N ALA A 193 15.83 7.57 -5.74
CA ALA A 193 16.27 8.92 -5.42
C ALA A 193 16.82 9.63 -6.67
N LYS A 194 17.62 8.92 -7.48
CA LYS A 194 18.12 9.47 -8.74
C LYS A 194 17.00 9.80 -9.73
N ARG A 195 16.02 8.91 -9.92
CA ARG A 195 14.88 9.18 -10.81
C ARG A 195 14.10 10.42 -10.38
N LEU A 196 13.88 10.57 -9.07
CA LEU A 196 13.22 11.79 -8.55
C LEU A 196 14.06 13.03 -8.79
N ALA A 197 15.37 12.97 -8.56
CA ALA A 197 16.28 14.10 -8.84
C ALA A 197 16.31 14.46 -10.34
N ASP A 198 16.33 13.47 -11.23
CA ASP A 198 16.30 13.68 -12.68
C ASP A 198 14.98 14.37 -13.12
N LEU A 199 13.84 14.02 -12.48
CA LEU A 199 12.53 14.63 -12.77
C LEU A 199 12.42 16.08 -12.27
N THR A 200 13.01 16.39 -11.13
CA THR A 200 12.90 17.70 -10.50
C THR A 200 14.00 18.65 -10.90
N GLY A 201 15.06 18.15 -11.55
CA GLY A 201 16.28 18.93 -11.82
C GLY A 201 17.06 19.32 -10.56
N GLU A 202 16.67 18.82 -9.40
CA GLU A 202 17.29 19.06 -8.11
C GLU A 202 17.47 17.76 -7.34
N THR A 203 18.47 17.71 -6.45
CA THR A 203 18.56 16.62 -5.48
C THR A 203 17.47 16.83 -4.44
N VAL A 204 16.29 16.34 -4.74
CA VAL A 204 15.13 16.41 -3.84
C VAL A 204 15.26 15.27 -2.84
N PHE A 205 15.90 15.54 -1.73
CA PHE A 205 15.78 14.67 -0.58
C PHE A 205 14.63 15.17 0.28
N ALA A 206 13.62 14.36 0.26
CA ALA A 206 12.73 14.31 1.37
C ALA A 206 13.53 14.05 2.65
N ASP A 207 13.11 14.66 3.70
CA ASP A 207 13.51 14.32 5.06
C ASP A 207 12.95 12.95 5.44
N GLY A 208 13.44 11.91 4.79
CA GLY A 208 13.05 10.53 5.01
C GLY A 208 11.67 10.10 4.53
N GLN A 209 10.90 10.96 3.84
CA GLN A 209 9.49 10.68 3.59
C GLN A 209 9.08 10.56 2.11
N GLY A 210 9.98 10.60 1.16
CA GLY A 210 9.64 10.54 -0.28
C GLY A 210 8.94 11.80 -0.80
N VAL A 211 8.76 12.78 0.05
CA VAL A 211 8.18 14.08 -0.22
C VAL A 211 9.26 15.12 -0.04
N ALA A 212 9.59 15.80 -1.10
CA ALA A 212 10.52 16.92 -1.02
C ALA A 212 9.92 17.99 -0.10
N ARG A 213 10.65 18.38 0.91
CA ARG A 213 10.49 19.73 1.42
C ARG A 213 11.01 20.64 0.35
N SER A 214 10.11 21.26 -0.40
CA SER A 214 10.56 22.32 -1.27
C SER A 214 11.22 23.40 -0.41
N ALA A 215 12.39 23.83 -0.80
CA ALA A 215 12.89 25.12 -0.37
C ALA A 215 11.95 26.17 -1.01
N LEU A 216 11.09 26.71 -0.23
CA LEU A 216 9.82 27.33 -0.61
C LEU A 216 9.92 28.75 -1.13
N HIS A 217 11.14 29.25 -1.28
CA HIS A 217 11.32 30.39 -2.15
C HIS A 217 10.84 30.12 -3.60
N ARG A 218 10.28 28.91 -3.89
CA ARG A 218 9.84 28.43 -5.20
C ARG A 218 8.44 27.84 -5.25
N ILE A 219 7.57 28.00 -4.24
CA ILE A 219 6.18 27.51 -4.32
C ILE A 219 5.50 27.99 -5.58
N ASP A 220 5.67 29.27 -5.91
CA ASP A 220 5.09 29.85 -7.13
C ASP A 220 5.62 29.17 -8.40
N GLU A 221 6.90 28.78 -8.43
CA GLU A 221 7.49 28.07 -9.56
C GLU A 221 7.00 26.63 -9.62
N LEU A 222 6.92 25.93 -8.48
CA LEU A 222 6.38 24.58 -8.39
C LEU A 222 4.90 24.55 -8.77
N LEU A 223 4.10 25.46 -8.24
CA LEU A 223 2.69 25.58 -8.60
C LEU A 223 2.51 25.86 -10.08
N ARG A 224 3.33 26.72 -10.67
CA ARG A 224 3.29 27.01 -12.11
C ARG A 224 3.79 25.84 -12.97
N ALA A 225 4.73 25.06 -12.49
CA ALA A 225 5.23 23.89 -13.21
C ALA A 225 4.22 22.74 -13.23
N PHE A 226 3.42 22.59 -12.16
CA PHE A 226 2.53 21.46 -11.95
C PHE A 226 1.04 21.76 -12.07
N ALA A 227 0.63 23.02 -12.02
CA ALA A 227 -0.76 23.42 -12.20
C ALA A 227 -0.92 24.30 -13.44
N ALA A 228 -2.11 24.28 -14.07
CA ALA A 228 -2.45 25.32 -15.02
C ALA A 228 -2.31 26.68 -14.35
N PRO A 229 -1.85 27.73 -15.06
CA PRO A 229 -1.55 29.06 -14.48
C PRO A 229 -2.66 29.61 -13.59
N GLU A 230 -3.90 29.42 -14.00
CA GLU A 230 -5.09 29.88 -13.25
C GLU A 230 -5.25 29.15 -11.90
N ARG A 231 -4.89 27.86 -11.83
CA ARG A 231 -4.94 27.07 -10.60
C ARG A 231 -3.77 27.38 -9.68
N ALA A 232 -2.57 27.59 -10.25
CA ALA A 232 -1.42 28.02 -9.48
C ALA A 232 -1.70 29.33 -8.73
N ALA A 233 -2.35 30.29 -9.41
CA ALA A 233 -2.77 31.54 -8.79
C ALA A 233 -3.83 31.33 -7.69
N GLY A 234 -4.81 30.43 -7.93
CA GLY A 234 -5.83 30.08 -6.95
C GLY A 234 -5.26 29.39 -5.71
N LEU A 235 -4.35 28.44 -5.89
CA LEU A 235 -3.67 27.75 -4.78
C LEU A 235 -2.73 28.70 -4.02
N ALA A 236 -1.96 29.54 -4.75
CA ALA A 236 -1.10 30.53 -4.13
C ALA A 236 -1.87 31.57 -3.29
N ALA A 237 -3.08 31.96 -3.74
CA ALA A 237 -3.96 32.87 -2.99
C ALA A 237 -4.54 32.24 -1.71
N LEU A 238 -4.54 30.92 -1.60
CA LEU A 238 -5.00 30.20 -0.41
C LEU A 238 -3.92 30.02 0.65
N LEU A 239 -2.65 30.16 0.27
CA LEU A 239 -1.52 30.11 1.20
C LEU A 239 -1.61 31.34 2.10
N ASP A 240 -1.92 31.13 3.37
CA ASP A 240 -1.85 32.18 4.36
C ASP A 240 -0.37 32.65 4.48
N PRO A 241 -0.10 33.96 4.32
CA PRO A 241 1.24 34.47 4.58
C PRO A 241 1.76 34.18 5.99
N ALA A 242 0.88 33.83 6.91
CA ALA A 242 1.21 33.41 8.27
C ALA A 242 1.60 31.92 8.38
N ASP A 243 1.19 31.08 7.43
CA ASP A 243 1.63 29.68 7.40
C ASP A 243 3.06 29.61 6.84
N PRO A 244 3.99 28.98 7.60
CA PRO A 244 5.34 28.89 7.12
C PRO A 244 5.34 28.06 5.83
N PRO A 245 5.94 28.59 4.76
CA PRO A 245 6.05 27.87 3.49
C PRO A 245 6.71 26.49 3.63
N GLU A 246 7.48 26.24 4.65
CA GLU A 246 8.10 24.95 4.98
C GLU A 246 7.07 23.84 5.32
N ALA A 247 5.83 24.21 5.55
CA ALA A 247 4.75 23.26 5.82
C ALA A 247 4.21 22.55 4.56
N VAL A 248 4.42 23.11 3.35
CA VAL A 248 3.98 22.47 2.10
C VAL A 248 4.80 21.21 1.82
N ARG A 249 4.16 20.16 1.36
CA ARG A 249 4.81 18.93 0.93
C ARG A 249 4.58 18.72 -0.55
N PHE A 250 5.62 18.30 -1.23
CA PHE A 250 5.61 18.05 -2.66
C PHE A 250 6.30 16.73 -2.97
N GLY A 251 5.83 15.99 -3.98
CA GLY A 251 6.43 14.73 -4.36
C GLY A 251 5.88 14.14 -5.64
N PHE A 252 6.40 12.95 -5.95
CA PHE A 252 6.00 12.18 -7.12
C PHE A 252 5.61 10.77 -6.71
N VAL A 253 4.62 10.22 -7.41
CA VAL A 253 4.23 8.81 -7.30
C VAL A 253 4.10 8.22 -8.69
N GLU A 254 4.35 6.93 -8.83
CA GLU A 254 4.13 6.25 -10.10
C GLU A 254 2.64 6.26 -10.46
N LEU A 255 2.32 6.61 -11.72
CA LEU A 255 0.95 6.76 -12.19
C LEU A 255 0.09 5.52 -11.99
N LEU A 256 0.68 4.35 -12.14
CA LEU A 256 0.00 3.07 -11.97
C LEU A 256 -0.45 2.83 -10.53
N ASP A 257 0.25 3.39 -9.56
CA ASP A 257 -0.15 3.32 -8.16
C ASP A 257 -1.38 4.18 -7.86
N LEU A 258 -1.62 5.22 -8.66
CA LEU A 258 -2.75 6.11 -8.47
C LEU A 258 -4.07 5.53 -8.99
N ASP A 259 -4.05 4.91 -10.16
CA ASP A 259 -5.25 4.33 -10.79
C ASP A 259 -4.85 3.28 -11.83
N GLU A 260 -5.20 2.02 -11.59
CA GLU A 260 -4.92 0.91 -12.52
C GLU A 260 -5.49 1.12 -13.93
N ARG A 261 -6.56 1.93 -14.06
CA ARG A 261 -7.14 2.30 -15.36
C ARG A 261 -6.26 3.24 -16.17
N LEU A 262 -5.32 3.92 -15.52
CA LEU A 262 -4.31 4.76 -16.19
C LEU A 262 -3.12 3.94 -16.69
N ALA A 263 -3.03 2.67 -16.31
CA ALA A 263 -1.92 1.80 -16.67
C ALA A 263 -1.62 1.75 -18.18
N PRO A 264 -2.61 1.65 -19.09
CA PRO A 264 -2.35 1.68 -20.53
C PRO A 264 -1.81 3.03 -20.99
N ALA A 265 -2.43 4.13 -20.54
CA ALA A 265 -2.02 5.50 -20.91
C ALA A 265 -0.68 5.88 -20.28
N ALA A 266 -0.41 5.42 -19.06
CA ALA A 266 0.84 5.66 -18.35
C ALA A 266 2.05 5.04 -19.07
N ARG A 267 1.87 3.91 -19.74
CA ARG A 267 2.93 3.25 -20.52
C ARG A 267 3.35 4.04 -21.77
N GLU A 268 2.46 4.88 -22.27
CA GLU A 268 2.71 5.72 -23.45
C GLU A 268 3.27 7.09 -23.08
N LEU A 269 3.22 7.47 -21.78
CA LEU A 269 3.79 8.73 -21.31
C LEU A 269 5.29 8.56 -21.06
N PRO A 270 6.14 9.48 -21.51
CA PRO A 270 7.57 9.45 -21.24
C PRO A 270 7.88 9.59 -19.73
N GLU A 271 6.95 10.12 -18.98
CA GLU A 271 7.02 10.31 -17.52
C GLU A 271 5.93 9.47 -16.86
N HIS A 272 6.31 8.33 -16.30
CA HIS A 272 5.38 7.43 -15.59
C HIS A 272 5.00 7.90 -14.19
N PHE A 273 5.07 9.21 -13.92
CA PHE A 273 4.85 9.77 -12.60
C PHE A 273 3.70 10.77 -12.59
N ALA A 274 2.98 10.80 -11.48
CA ALA A 274 2.13 11.92 -11.10
C ALA A 274 2.84 12.76 -10.05
N SER A 275 2.68 14.05 -10.13
CA SER A 275 3.08 14.97 -9.07
C SER A 275 1.93 15.18 -8.08
N PHE A 276 2.25 15.40 -6.85
CA PHE A 276 1.30 15.79 -5.83
C PHE A 276 1.84 16.94 -4.98
N LEU A 277 0.92 17.74 -4.47
CA LEU A 277 1.18 18.88 -3.62
C LEU A 277 0.23 18.80 -2.42
N LEU A 278 0.78 18.86 -1.21
CA LEU A 278 0.03 19.00 0.03
C LEU A 278 0.22 20.40 0.57
N VAL A 279 -0.89 21.11 0.72
CA VAL A 279 -0.89 22.52 1.19
C VAL A 279 -1.73 22.62 2.45
N PRO A 280 -1.15 23.02 3.59
CA PRO A 280 -1.91 23.30 4.79
C PRO A 280 -2.64 24.64 4.66
N VAL A 281 -3.94 24.66 4.94
CA VAL A 281 -4.76 25.87 4.87
C VAL A 281 -5.78 25.87 6.01
N ARG A 282 -5.64 26.76 6.98
CA ARG A 282 -6.64 26.98 8.05
C ARG A 282 -7.06 25.70 8.77
N GLY A 283 -6.10 24.84 9.18
CA GLY A 283 -6.38 23.58 9.86
C GLY A 283 -6.89 22.45 8.94
N ARG A 284 -6.77 22.63 7.63
CA ARG A 284 -7.08 21.64 6.60
C ARG A 284 -5.87 21.39 5.73
N VAL A 285 -5.91 20.32 4.98
CA VAL A 285 -4.87 19.96 4.02
C VAL A 285 -5.50 19.79 2.64
N ILE A 286 -5.03 20.57 1.68
CA ILE A 286 -5.35 20.38 0.28
C ILE A 286 -4.33 19.42 -0.31
N LEU A 287 -4.79 18.35 -0.92
CA LEU A 287 -3.99 17.47 -1.77
C LEU A 287 -4.36 17.74 -3.22
N GLU A 288 -3.41 18.25 -3.97
CA GLU A 288 -3.50 18.37 -5.42
C GLU A 288 -2.70 17.26 -6.07
N ILE A 289 -3.35 16.48 -6.95
CA ILE A 289 -2.70 15.42 -7.73
C ILE A 289 -2.80 15.75 -9.21
N LEU A 290 -1.67 15.80 -9.88
CA LEU A 290 -1.53 16.08 -11.31
C LEU A 290 -0.94 14.86 -12.02
N ALA A 291 -1.67 14.31 -12.98
CA ALA A 291 -1.27 13.14 -13.75
C ALA A 291 -1.52 13.42 -15.25
N GLY A 292 -0.54 14.00 -15.91
CA GLY A 292 -0.70 14.49 -17.29
C GLY A 292 -1.85 15.51 -17.38
N PRO A 293 -2.83 15.31 -18.27
CA PRO A 293 -3.98 16.20 -18.42
C PRO A 293 -5.02 16.06 -17.30
N SER A 294 -4.90 15.03 -16.46
CA SER A 294 -5.84 14.74 -15.38
C SER A 294 -5.38 15.34 -14.07
N ALA A 295 -6.28 15.97 -13.35
CA ALA A 295 -6.01 16.52 -12.04
C ALA A 295 -7.19 16.27 -11.10
N ALA A 296 -6.90 16.18 -9.80
CA ALA A 296 -7.91 16.06 -8.76
C ALA A 296 -7.43 16.75 -7.50
N THR A 297 -8.36 17.45 -6.85
CA THR A 297 -8.14 18.11 -5.56
C THR A 297 -8.92 17.37 -4.49
N TYR A 298 -8.27 17.07 -3.39
CA TYR A 298 -8.90 16.56 -2.18
C TYR A 298 -8.69 17.57 -1.06
N VAL A 299 -9.71 17.77 -0.24
CA VAL A 299 -9.59 18.56 0.98
C VAL A 299 -9.78 17.62 2.16
N PHE A 300 -8.77 17.58 3.01
CA PHE A 300 -8.78 16.79 4.25
C PHE A 300 -8.88 17.71 5.46
N GLU A 301 -9.46 17.21 6.52
CA GLU A 301 -9.40 17.80 7.85
C GLU A 301 -8.30 17.08 8.62
N GLY A 302 -7.43 17.83 9.32
CA GLY A 302 -6.37 17.27 10.15
C GLY A 302 -4.98 17.86 9.89
N ASP A 303 -3.99 17.22 10.47
CA ASP A 303 -2.59 17.61 10.40
C ASP A 303 -1.92 17.10 9.11
N ILE A 304 -1.07 17.93 8.51
CA ILE A 304 -0.41 17.61 7.23
C ILE A 304 0.55 16.43 7.33
N GLU A 305 1.23 16.25 8.47
CA GLU A 305 2.17 15.14 8.64
C GLU A 305 1.43 13.81 8.79
N GLU A 306 0.27 13.83 9.47
CA GLU A 306 -0.58 12.65 9.58
C GLU A 306 -1.20 12.27 8.23
N ILE A 307 -1.75 13.24 7.51
CA ILE A 307 -2.32 13.03 6.17
C ILE A 307 -1.24 12.54 5.21
N ASN A 308 -0.07 13.15 5.21
CA ASN A 308 1.04 12.74 4.36
C ASN A 308 1.50 11.30 4.66
N ARG A 309 1.69 10.95 5.93
CA ARG A 309 2.05 9.59 6.36
C ARG A 309 1.04 8.55 5.91
N ASP A 310 -0.25 8.85 6.07
CA ASP A 310 -1.33 7.96 5.65
C ASP A 310 -1.43 7.83 4.12
N LEU A 311 -1.23 8.93 3.38
CA LEU A 311 -1.16 8.90 1.91
C LEU A 311 0.03 8.08 1.42
N GLN A 312 1.19 8.20 2.06
CA GLN A 312 2.37 7.39 1.76
C GLN A 312 2.12 5.90 2.01
N ALA A 313 1.44 5.56 3.11
CA ALA A 313 1.05 4.18 3.40
C ALA A 313 0.12 3.60 2.32
N LEU A 314 -0.64 4.45 1.61
CA LEU A 314 -1.45 4.09 0.44
C LEU A 314 -0.69 4.27 -0.88
N ARG A 315 0.55 4.74 -0.86
CA ARG A 315 1.29 5.15 -2.08
C ARG A 315 0.48 6.11 -2.95
N PHE A 316 -0.23 7.04 -2.32
CA PHE A 316 -1.10 8.03 -2.96
C PHE A 316 -2.18 7.45 -3.88
N ARG A 317 -2.56 6.18 -3.71
CA ARG A 317 -3.65 5.57 -4.47
C ARG A 317 -4.97 6.28 -4.19
N ARG A 318 -5.49 6.96 -5.19
CA ARG A 318 -6.68 7.80 -5.03
C ARG A 318 -8.00 7.03 -5.15
N ARG A 319 -8.02 5.90 -5.88
CA ARG A 319 -9.27 5.18 -6.14
C ARG A 319 -9.98 4.71 -4.87
N PRO A 320 -9.30 4.04 -3.90
CA PRO A 320 -9.96 3.66 -2.66
C PRO A 320 -10.39 4.85 -1.81
N LEU A 321 -9.73 6.02 -1.94
CA LEU A 321 -10.16 7.27 -1.29
C LEU A 321 -11.44 7.84 -1.92
N ALA A 322 -11.60 7.65 -3.23
CA ALA A 322 -12.68 8.25 -4.02
C ALA A 322 -13.96 7.41 -4.05
N LEU A 323 -13.97 6.20 -3.47
CA LEU A 323 -15.16 5.35 -3.45
C LEU A 323 -16.32 6.04 -2.73
N SER A 324 -17.47 6.10 -3.38
CA SER A 324 -18.74 6.53 -2.75
C SER A 324 -19.14 5.55 -1.65
N GLY A 325 -20.10 5.93 -0.81
CA GLY A 325 -20.61 5.05 0.25
C GLY A 325 -21.05 3.68 -0.29
N LYS A 326 -21.81 3.67 -1.41
CA LYS A 326 -22.26 2.43 -2.06
C LYS A 326 -21.11 1.61 -2.66
N GLU A 327 -20.14 2.26 -3.31
CA GLU A 327 -18.95 1.58 -3.85
C GLU A 327 -17.99 1.10 -2.75
N ALA A 328 -18.06 1.72 -1.58
CA ALA A 328 -17.26 1.33 -0.41
C ALA A 328 -17.88 0.18 0.38
N GLU A 329 -19.07 -0.31 0.01
CA GLU A 329 -19.65 -1.50 0.62
C GLU A 329 -18.68 -2.68 0.50
N LEU A 330 -18.59 -3.47 1.58
CA LEU A 330 -17.68 -4.61 1.67
C LEU A 330 -18.27 -5.82 0.95
N THR A 331 -18.54 -5.66 -0.35
CA THR A 331 -19.06 -6.72 -1.21
C THR A 331 -17.91 -7.55 -1.82
N PRO A 332 -18.16 -8.81 -2.16
CA PRO A 332 -17.15 -9.65 -2.82
C PRO A 332 -16.58 -9.07 -4.11
N SER A 333 -17.36 -8.25 -4.82
CA SER A 333 -16.92 -7.61 -6.07
C SER A 333 -16.00 -6.39 -5.86
N ASN A 334 -15.86 -5.90 -4.62
CA ASN A 334 -15.01 -4.75 -4.31
C ASN A 334 -13.56 -5.21 -4.06
N PRO A 335 -12.60 -4.93 -4.96
CA PRO A 335 -11.20 -5.33 -4.78
C PRO A 335 -10.51 -4.64 -3.59
N TYR A 336 -11.07 -3.53 -3.11
CA TYR A 336 -10.53 -2.77 -1.97
C TYR A 336 -11.14 -3.17 -0.62
N ARG A 337 -12.03 -4.17 -0.59
CA ARG A 337 -12.75 -4.55 0.63
C ARG A 337 -11.82 -4.91 1.80
N LEU A 338 -10.68 -5.56 1.52
CA LEU A 338 -9.69 -5.88 2.55
C LEU A 338 -9.01 -4.62 3.09
N ALA A 339 -8.59 -3.70 2.22
CA ALA A 339 -7.99 -2.41 2.62
C ALA A 339 -9.00 -1.55 3.40
N LEU A 340 -10.24 -1.46 2.94
CA LEU A 340 -11.31 -0.73 3.64
C LEU A 340 -11.57 -1.29 5.03
N ARG A 341 -11.47 -2.60 5.19
CA ARG A 341 -11.72 -3.28 6.44
C ARG A 341 -10.55 -3.21 7.42
N LYS A 342 -9.31 -3.32 6.92
CA LYS A 342 -8.14 -3.56 7.76
C LYS A 342 -7.03 -2.51 7.68
N LEU A 343 -7.03 -1.62 6.69
CA LEU A 343 -5.95 -0.64 6.53
C LEU A 343 -6.28 0.66 7.27
N PRO A 344 -5.69 0.92 8.45
CA PRO A 344 -6.04 2.07 9.27
C PRO A 344 -5.80 3.41 8.57
N ALA A 345 -4.73 3.53 7.77
CA ALA A 345 -4.44 4.72 6.99
C ALA A 345 -5.58 5.08 6.02
N LEU A 346 -6.14 4.08 5.31
CA LEU A 346 -7.28 4.31 4.41
C LEU A 346 -8.53 4.74 5.19
N GLN A 347 -8.79 4.13 6.33
CA GLN A 347 -9.93 4.46 7.18
C GLN A 347 -9.83 5.90 7.70
N ARG A 348 -8.66 6.30 8.22
CA ARG A 348 -8.42 7.69 8.69
C ARG A 348 -8.56 8.70 7.57
N LEU A 349 -7.91 8.47 6.43
CA LEU A 349 -8.01 9.39 5.28
C LEU A 349 -9.46 9.55 4.79
N ARG A 350 -10.21 8.44 4.69
CA ARG A 350 -11.61 8.51 4.28
C ARG A 350 -12.48 9.29 5.28
N ALA A 351 -12.22 9.14 6.57
CA ALA A 351 -12.90 9.91 7.60
C ALA A 351 -12.53 11.40 7.54
N ALA A 352 -11.30 11.72 7.15
CA ALA A 352 -10.79 13.09 7.06
C ALA A 352 -11.19 13.81 5.76
N ILE A 353 -11.64 13.10 4.70
CA ILE A 353 -12.04 13.75 3.43
C ILE A 353 -13.26 14.61 3.64
N ARG A 354 -13.12 15.91 3.35
CA ARG A 354 -14.23 16.89 3.32
C ARG A 354 -14.78 17.12 1.92
N ALA A 355 -13.90 17.13 0.94
CA ALA A 355 -14.30 17.33 -0.45
C ALA A 355 -13.35 16.61 -1.41
N ARG A 356 -13.92 16.22 -2.54
CA ARG A 356 -13.20 15.82 -3.73
C ARG A 356 -13.68 16.68 -4.87
N LEU A 357 -12.77 17.39 -5.50
CA LEU A 357 -13.06 18.35 -6.55
C LEU A 357 -12.40 17.92 -7.84
N ASN A 358 -13.16 17.93 -8.93
CA ASN A 358 -12.59 17.77 -10.25
C ASN A 358 -12.31 19.16 -10.82
N HIS A 359 -11.22 19.28 -11.56
CA HIS A 359 -10.87 20.53 -12.21
C HIS A 359 -11.85 20.83 -13.36
N GLY A 360 -12.43 22.02 -13.32
CA GLY A 360 -13.42 22.51 -14.29
C GLY A 360 -13.90 23.90 -13.91
N SER A 361 -14.86 24.41 -14.66
CA SER A 361 -15.52 25.68 -14.33
C SER A 361 -16.16 25.59 -12.93
N GLY A 362 -15.83 26.52 -12.05
CA GLY A 362 -16.35 26.54 -10.67
C GLY A 362 -15.49 25.81 -9.64
N TRP A 363 -14.33 25.27 -10.00
CA TRP A 363 -13.41 24.62 -9.07
C TRP A 363 -13.00 25.53 -7.91
N GLU A 364 -12.65 26.79 -8.17
CA GLU A 364 -12.26 27.76 -7.12
C GLU A 364 -13.39 28.00 -6.11
N ALA A 365 -14.60 28.19 -6.60
CA ALA A 365 -15.77 28.39 -5.71
C ALA A 365 -16.07 27.16 -4.88
N ALA A 366 -15.92 25.95 -5.47
CA ALA A 366 -16.10 24.69 -4.77
C ALA A 366 -15.00 24.47 -3.71
N LEU A 367 -13.76 24.85 -4.02
CA LEU A 367 -12.63 24.77 -3.08
C LEU A 367 -12.84 25.77 -1.92
N ALA A 368 -13.17 27.02 -2.22
CA ALA A 368 -13.49 27.99 -1.18
C ALA A 368 -14.60 27.50 -0.25
N LYS A 369 -15.70 26.98 -0.80
CA LYS A 369 -16.77 26.39 -0.01
C LYS A 369 -16.30 25.21 0.86
N ALA A 370 -15.43 24.35 0.33
CA ALA A 370 -14.87 23.22 1.09
C ALA A 370 -13.96 23.67 2.23
N LEU A 371 -13.31 24.82 2.07
CA LEU A 371 -12.43 25.43 3.09
C LEU A 371 -13.18 26.26 4.14
N ASP A 372 -14.36 26.80 3.82
CA ASP A 372 -15.13 27.68 4.72
C ASP A 372 -16.13 26.94 5.61
N GLY A 373 -16.38 25.63 5.36
CA GLY A 373 -17.30 24.83 6.20
C GLY A 373 -16.77 24.67 7.64
N PRO A 374 -17.65 24.41 8.62
CA PRO A 374 -17.22 24.22 10.01
C PRO A 374 -16.21 23.08 10.10
N VAL A 375 -15.17 23.27 10.92
CA VAL A 375 -14.29 22.19 11.37
C VAL A 375 -15.12 21.34 12.31
N GLY A 376 -15.43 20.10 11.94
CA GLY A 376 -16.31 19.19 12.68
C GLY A 376 -15.61 18.53 13.86
#